data_8b5cf83628b54f8c9f4b2a474a889cdc
#
_entry.id   8b5cf83628b54f8c9f4b2a474a889cdc
#
_cell.length_a   1.000
_cell.length_b   1.000
_cell.length_c   1.000
_cell.angle_alpha   90.00
_cell.angle_beta   90.00
_cell.angle_gamma   90.00
#
_symmetry.space_group_name_H-M   'P 1'
#
loop_
_entity.id
_entity.type
_entity.pdbx_description
1 polymer ?
#
loop_
_entity_poly.entity_id
_entity_poly.type
_entity_poly.pdbx_seq_one_letter_code
_entity_poly.pdbx_strand_id
1 'polypeptide(L)'
;MHHRIIIFLSTLLLLISIFREAACEDKRPSLLLMWWNVENLFDTRNDPNTEDDEFTPEGRLHWTEKKLALKRIRIATVFKAIRADRAYRKFPDIVAFAESENRQVFTGTIAAIDHGGYMTDYHESPDPRGIDIGLAWNPSTVRFIGSKPYTVPLAGKRTRFIIVAGFTVSGRPFNVVLNHWPSRAFDTAWSEPKRIEAARVARHIVDSLRTSSQKAEIIVMGDFNDEPTSGSIKTVLGSSFDRNLVCSERKRYLYNCWNDVRSGGSYAYKRHWERIDQILLSAALLDRSSLYIDKGAFRSFSFPHMLDRSGKGLYQTYEKGKYKGGYSDHLPLLLKVSVAK
;
A
#
# COMPACT_ATOMS: atom_id res chain seq x y z
N MET A 1 -49.70 -0.48 40.56
CA MET A 1 -49.43 -0.81 39.13
C MET A 1 -48.72 0.30 38.36
N HIS A 2 -48.94 1.58 38.66
CA HIS A 2 -48.31 2.69 37.89
C HIS A 2 -46.81 2.84 38.06
N HIS A 3 -46.20 2.52 39.20
CA HIS A 3 -44.74 2.66 39.41
C HIS A 3 -43.89 1.65 38.61
N ARG A 4 -44.39 0.47 38.30
CA ARG A 4 -43.66 -0.55 37.51
C ARG A 4 -43.65 -0.25 36.00
N ILE A 5 -44.68 0.46 35.52
CA ILE A 5 -44.76 0.85 34.08
C ILE A 5 -43.79 2.00 33.75
N ILE A 6 -43.61 2.95 34.70
CA ILE A 6 -42.70 4.09 34.51
C ILE A 6 -41.21 3.64 34.45
N ILE A 7 -40.83 2.66 35.30
CA ILE A 7 -39.47 2.12 35.30
C ILE A 7 -39.20 1.33 34.01
N PHE A 8 -40.19 0.63 33.46
CA PHE A 8 -40.02 -0.12 32.20
C PHE A 8 -39.88 0.80 30.95
N LEU A 9 -40.62 1.93 30.96
CA LEU A 9 -40.50 2.92 29.87
C LEU A 9 -39.15 3.68 29.92
N SER A 10 -38.67 4.01 31.14
CA SER A 10 -37.38 4.70 31.26
C SER A 10 -36.18 3.81 30.90
N THR A 11 -36.22 2.52 31.23
CA THR A 11 -35.18 1.57 30.80
C THR A 11 -35.22 1.29 29.29
N LEU A 12 -36.38 1.25 28.68
CA LEU A 12 -36.54 1.06 27.24
C LEU A 12 -36.04 2.29 26.45
N LEU A 13 -36.33 3.52 26.93
CA LEU A 13 -35.82 4.75 26.35
C LEU A 13 -34.29 4.89 26.49
N LEU A 14 -33.72 4.44 27.62
CA LEU A 14 -32.27 4.42 27.82
C LEU A 14 -31.57 3.41 26.89
N LEU A 15 -32.17 2.22 26.71
CA LEU A 15 -31.67 1.22 25.76
C LEU A 15 -31.75 1.71 24.31
N ILE A 16 -32.81 2.41 23.91
CA ILE A 16 -32.94 3.00 22.57
C ILE A 16 -31.95 4.12 22.36
N SER A 17 -31.60 4.93 23.36
CA SER A 17 -30.56 5.95 23.25
C SER A 17 -29.17 5.34 23.13
N ILE A 18 -28.86 4.28 23.87
CA ILE A 18 -27.57 3.56 23.75
C ILE A 18 -27.42 2.89 22.39
N PHE A 19 -28.49 2.32 21.84
CA PHE A 19 -28.49 1.76 20.49
C PHE A 19 -28.44 2.82 19.38
N ARG A 20 -28.90 4.05 19.62
CA ARG A 20 -28.76 5.17 18.67
C ARG A 20 -27.35 5.76 18.64
N GLU A 21 -26.64 5.80 19.76
CA GLU A 21 -25.23 6.24 19.78
C GLU A 21 -24.29 5.24 19.11
N ALA A 22 -24.58 3.94 19.17
CA ALA A 22 -23.81 2.91 18.50
C ALA A 22 -23.98 2.86 16.96
N ALA A 23 -24.94 3.60 16.40
CA ALA A 23 -25.28 3.58 14.97
C ALA A 23 -24.98 4.89 14.22
N CYS A 24 -24.33 5.85 14.84
CA CYS A 24 -23.82 7.00 14.12
C CYS A 24 -22.47 6.63 13.47
N GLU A 25 -22.54 5.77 12.45
CA GLU A 25 -21.42 5.55 11.55
C GLU A 25 -21.01 6.92 10.99
N ASP A 26 -19.81 7.36 11.28
CA ASP A 26 -19.29 8.66 10.85
C ASP A 26 -19.36 8.76 9.33
N LYS A 27 -20.42 9.40 8.82
CA LYS A 27 -20.72 9.54 7.38
C LYS A 27 -19.75 10.47 6.64
N ARG A 28 -18.61 10.81 7.27
CA ARG A 28 -17.62 11.62 6.59
C ARG A 28 -17.04 10.87 5.39
N PRO A 29 -16.90 11.53 4.24
CA PRO A 29 -16.25 10.92 3.09
C PRO A 29 -14.83 10.51 3.47
N SER A 30 -14.46 9.30 3.14
CA SER A 30 -13.13 8.77 3.40
C SER A 30 -12.63 7.97 2.22
N LEU A 31 -11.33 8.07 1.97
CA LEU A 31 -10.61 7.26 1.00
C LEU A 31 -9.96 6.06 1.70
N LEU A 32 -9.90 4.95 1.00
CA LEU A 32 -9.12 3.79 1.38
C LEU A 32 -8.02 3.58 0.34
N LEU A 33 -6.77 3.74 0.75
CA LEU A 33 -5.60 3.48 -0.08
C LEU A 33 -5.05 2.09 0.23
N MET A 34 -4.57 1.40 -0.79
CA MET A 34 -3.93 0.10 -0.69
C MET A 34 -2.58 0.10 -1.39
N TRP A 35 -1.54 -0.31 -0.67
CA TRP A 35 -0.25 -0.72 -1.22
C TRP A 35 -0.09 -2.21 -1.07
N TRP A 36 0.39 -2.91 -2.11
CA TRP A 36 0.69 -4.33 -2.01
C TRP A 36 1.78 -4.76 -2.99
N ASN A 37 2.87 -5.30 -2.50
CA ASN A 37 3.75 -6.13 -3.31
C ASN A 37 3.04 -7.47 -3.52
N VAL A 38 2.68 -7.77 -4.77
CA VAL A 38 1.87 -8.94 -5.11
C VAL A 38 2.70 -10.18 -5.43
N GLU A 39 4.00 -10.15 -5.23
CA GLU A 39 4.94 -11.25 -5.52
C GLU A 39 4.87 -11.73 -6.97
N ASN A 40 5.67 -11.11 -7.85
CA ASN A 40 5.90 -11.60 -9.21
C ASN A 40 4.62 -11.86 -10.03
N LEU A 41 3.88 -10.80 -10.33
CA LEU A 41 2.71 -10.85 -11.22
C LEU A 41 3.18 -10.76 -12.67
N PHE A 42 3.54 -11.90 -13.26
CA PHE A 42 3.95 -12.04 -14.65
C PHE A 42 2.81 -12.54 -15.53
N ASP A 43 2.87 -12.22 -16.83
CA ASP A 43 2.11 -12.98 -17.81
C ASP A 43 2.81 -14.32 -18.12
N THR A 44 2.53 -14.97 -19.23
CA THR A 44 3.10 -16.29 -19.54
C THR A 44 3.97 -16.27 -20.80
N ARG A 45 4.31 -15.07 -21.29
CA ARG A 45 5.08 -14.86 -22.50
C ARG A 45 6.46 -14.33 -22.15
N ASN A 46 7.48 -14.78 -22.84
CA ASN A 46 8.82 -14.25 -22.70
C ASN A 46 8.91 -12.90 -23.44
N ASP A 47 9.29 -11.82 -22.74
CA ASP A 47 9.70 -10.57 -23.35
C ASP A 47 11.22 -10.62 -23.60
N PRO A 48 11.67 -10.57 -24.86
CA PRO A 48 13.10 -10.69 -25.19
C PRO A 48 13.97 -9.52 -24.65
N ASN A 49 13.36 -8.49 -24.08
CA ASN A 49 14.06 -7.32 -23.53
C ASN A 49 14.20 -7.37 -22.00
N THR A 50 13.62 -8.37 -21.33
CA THR A 50 13.64 -8.53 -19.87
C THR A 50 14.13 -9.91 -19.46
N GLU A 51 14.53 -10.05 -18.19
CA GLU A 51 14.99 -11.32 -17.60
C GLU A 51 13.81 -12.05 -16.95
N ASP A 52 12.77 -12.38 -17.76
CA ASP A 52 11.54 -13.01 -17.31
C ASP A 52 11.40 -14.48 -17.75
N ASP A 53 12.40 -15.05 -18.43
CA ASP A 53 12.40 -16.41 -18.97
C ASP A 53 11.92 -17.46 -18.00
N GLU A 54 12.17 -17.29 -16.70
CA GLU A 54 11.76 -18.27 -15.68
C GLU A 54 10.25 -18.27 -15.42
N PHE A 55 9.54 -17.18 -15.79
CA PHE A 55 8.09 -17.03 -15.62
C PHE A 55 7.30 -17.41 -16.88
N THR A 56 7.80 -18.34 -17.68
CA THR A 56 7.09 -18.91 -18.84
C THR A 56 6.65 -20.35 -18.57
N PRO A 57 5.78 -20.94 -19.38
CA PRO A 57 5.39 -22.37 -19.26
C PRO A 57 6.58 -23.31 -19.35
N GLU A 58 7.55 -22.99 -20.21
CA GLU A 58 8.78 -23.74 -20.45
C GLU A 58 9.90 -23.36 -19.47
N GLY A 59 9.79 -22.20 -18.83
CA GLY A 59 10.79 -21.66 -17.92
C GLY A 59 10.87 -22.44 -16.61
N ARG A 60 11.89 -22.13 -15.81
CA ARG A 60 12.23 -22.83 -14.56
C ARG A 60 11.06 -22.91 -13.56
N LEU A 61 10.21 -21.90 -13.52
CA LEU A 61 9.06 -21.85 -12.60
C LEU A 61 7.79 -22.46 -13.20
N HIS A 62 7.82 -22.85 -14.47
CA HIS A 62 6.68 -23.39 -15.20
C HIS A 62 5.42 -22.54 -15.00
N TRP A 63 5.56 -21.21 -15.23
CA TRP A 63 4.48 -20.26 -15.03
C TRP A 63 3.47 -20.35 -16.18
N THR A 64 2.26 -20.83 -15.89
CA THR A 64 1.22 -21.14 -16.88
C THR A 64 0.01 -20.23 -16.69
N GLU A 65 -0.84 -20.12 -17.73
CA GLU A 65 -2.12 -19.40 -17.66
C GLU A 65 -3.00 -19.86 -16.48
N LYS A 66 -2.95 -21.14 -16.13
CA LYS A 66 -3.66 -21.68 -14.96
C LYS A 66 -3.12 -21.09 -13.64
N LYS A 67 -1.80 -20.93 -13.53
CA LYS A 67 -1.17 -20.33 -12.35
C LYS A 67 -1.47 -18.82 -12.28
N LEU A 68 -1.39 -18.12 -13.42
CA LEU A 68 -1.76 -16.70 -13.51
C LEU A 68 -3.25 -16.49 -13.14
N ALA A 69 -4.14 -17.32 -13.68
CA ALA A 69 -5.57 -17.25 -13.34
C ALA A 69 -5.81 -17.46 -11.85
N LEU A 70 -5.12 -18.43 -11.21
CA LEU A 70 -5.20 -18.61 -9.77
C LEU A 70 -4.65 -17.41 -8.99
N LYS A 71 -3.55 -16.80 -9.44
CA LYS A 71 -2.98 -15.58 -8.84
C LYS A 71 -3.99 -14.44 -8.87
N ARG A 72 -4.66 -14.22 -10.00
CA ARG A 72 -5.74 -13.21 -10.14
C ARG A 72 -6.91 -13.49 -9.19
N ILE A 73 -7.33 -14.76 -9.05
CA ILE A 73 -8.37 -15.16 -8.08
C ILE A 73 -7.92 -14.86 -6.65
N ARG A 74 -6.67 -15.14 -6.29
CA ARG A 74 -6.12 -14.83 -4.96
C ARG A 74 -6.14 -13.33 -4.67
N ILE A 75 -5.70 -12.52 -5.63
CA ILE A 75 -5.76 -11.05 -5.52
C ILE A 75 -7.21 -10.58 -5.34
N ALA A 76 -8.14 -11.02 -6.19
CA ALA A 76 -9.55 -10.67 -6.07
C ALA A 76 -10.16 -11.10 -4.73
N THR A 77 -9.71 -12.24 -4.17
CA THR A 77 -10.15 -12.72 -2.84
C THR A 77 -9.74 -11.75 -1.74
N VAL A 78 -8.52 -11.18 -1.81
CA VAL A 78 -8.06 -10.16 -0.84
C VAL A 78 -8.96 -8.92 -0.90
N PHE A 79 -9.32 -8.44 -2.09
CA PHE A 79 -10.23 -7.30 -2.26
C PHE A 79 -11.63 -7.60 -1.67
N LYS A 80 -12.17 -8.78 -1.91
CA LYS A 80 -13.44 -9.22 -1.33
C LYS A 80 -13.37 -9.28 0.20
N ALA A 81 -12.25 -9.76 0.76
CA ALA A 81 -12.03 -9.79 2.20
C ALA A 81 -11.94 -8.37 2.80
N ILE A 82 -11.24 -7.43 2.14
CA ILE A 82 -11.19 -6.02 2.56
C ILE A 82 -12.61 -5.41 2.56
N ARG A 83 -13.39 -5.63 1.50
CA ARG A 83 -14.78 -5.15 1.41
C ARG A 83 -15.67 -5.72 2.52
N ALA A 84 -15.44 -6.98 2.91
CA ALA A 84 -16.19 -7.65 3.97
C ALA A 84 -15.74 -7.23 5.38
N ASP A 85 -14.55 -6.64 5.53
CA ASP A 85 -14.02 -6.18 6.82
C ASP A 85 -14.88 -5.03 7.38
N ARG A 86 -15.27 -5.14 8.66
CA ARG A 86 -16.16 -4.17 9.33
C ARG A 86 -15.58 -2.76 9.40
N ALA A 87 -14.24 -2.62 9.38
CA ALA A 87 -13.59 -1.31 9.44
C ALA A 87 -13.66 -0.55 8.11
N TYR A 88 -13.84 -1.26 6.98
CA TYR A 88 -13.76 -0.65 5.66
C TYR A 88 -15.10 -0.68 4.91
N ARG A 89 -15.73 -1.86 4.78
CA ARG A 89 -16.99 -2.10 4.05
C ARG A 89 -17.03 -1.57 2.63
N LYS A 90 -15.85 -1.39 2.03
CA LYS A 90 -15.67 -0.91 0.65
C LYS A 90 -14.42 -1.51 0.03
N PHE A 91 -14.34 -1.45 -1.28
CA PHE A 91 -13.06 -1.68 -1.98
C PHE A 91 -12.12 -0.48 -1.80
N PRO A 92 -10.80 -0.65 -1.91
CA PRO A 92 -9.87 0.47 -1.91
C PRO A 92 -10.19 1.47 -3.04
N ASP A 93 -10.04 2.76 -2.76
CA ASP A 93 -10.26 3.82 -3.75
C ASP A 93 -9.04 4.05 -4.64
N ILE A 94 -7.84 3.84 -4.07
CA ILE A 94 -6.55 3.89 -4.77
C ILE A 94 -5.78 2.63 -4.42
N VAL A 95 -5.24 1.98 -5.44
CA VAL A 95 -4.51 0.72 -5.35
C VAL A 95 -3.18 0.86 -6.06
N ALA A 96 -2.09 0.47 -5.41
CA ALA A 96 -0.80 0.33 -6.06
C ALA A 96 -0.24 -1.07 -5.79
N PHE A 97 0.16 -1.75 -6.87
CA PHE A 97 0.83 -3.04 -6.81
C PHE A 97 2.31 -2.88 -7.20
N ALA A 98 3.20 -3.47 -6.42
CA ALA A 98 4.56 -3.73 -6.88
C ALA A 98 4.67 -5.14 -7.48
N GLU A 99 5.73 -5.33 -8.26
CA GLU A 99 6.05 -6.57 -8.94
C GLU A 99 5.02 -7.01 -9.98
N SER A 100 4.46 -6.04 -10.71
CA SER A 100 3.73 -6.30 -11.94
C SER A 100 4.69 -6.18 -13.11
N GLU A 101 4.68 -7.16 -14.01
CA GLU A 101 5.60 -7.22 -15.14
C GLU A 101 5.32 -6.13 -16.17
N ASN A 102 4.08 -6.02 -16.61
CA ASN A 102 3.71 -5.10 -17.67
C ASN A 102 2.29 -4.53 -17.49
N ARG A 103 1.99 -3.49 -18.27
CA ARG A 103 0.66 -2.85 -18.28
C ARG A 103 -0.47 -3.85 -18.51
N GLN A 104 -0.30 -4.82 -19.41
CA GLN A 104 -1.36 -5.75 -19.79
C GLN A 104 -1.73 -6.71 -18.67
N VAL A 105 -0.72 -7.31 -18.00
CA VAL A 105 -0.97 -8.23 -16.88
C VAL A 105 -1.55 -7.49 -15.69
N PHE A 106 -1.09 -6.28 -15.39
CA PHE A 106 -1.63 -5.43 -14.34
C PHE A 106 -3.10 -5.07 -14.61
N THR A 107 -3.39 -4.48 -15.77
CA THR A 107 -4.76 -4.04 -16.14
C THR A 107 -5.73 -5.22 -16.17
N GLY A 108 -5.30 -6.36 -16.75
CA GLY A 108 -6.12 -7.59 -16.77
C GLY A 108 -6.36 -8.15 -15.36
N THR A 109 -5.43 -7.97 -14.43
CA THR A 109 -5.61 -8.39 -13.03
C THR A 109 -6.57 -7.46 -12.29
N ILE A 110 -6.47 -6.14 -12.48
CA ILE A 110 -7.41 -5.16 -11.92
C ILE A 110 -8.82 -5.40 -12.48
N ALA A 111 -8.96 -5.68 -13.78
CA ALA A 111 -10.25 -5.98 -14.39
C ALA A 111 -10.90 -7.27 -13.85
N ALA A 112 -10.11 -8.24 -13.39
CA ALA A 112 -10.61 -9.47 -12.76
C ALA A 112 -11.13 -9.27 -11.33
N ILE A 113 -10.86 -8.11 -10.71
CA ILE A 113 -11.46 -7.72 -9.45
C ILE A 113 -12.90 -7.28 -9.77
N ASP A 114 -13.88 -8.09 -9.38
CA ASP A 114 -15.31 -7.89 -9.63
C ASP A 114 -15.84 -6.62 -8.93
N HIS A 115 -15.39 -5.47 -9.40
CA HIS A 115 -15.77 -4.15 -8.89
C HIS A 115 -16.19 -3.20 -10.01
N GLY A 116 -15.81 -3.49 -11.25
CA GLY A 116 -16.11 -2.71 -12.44
C GLY A 116 -15.78 -1.22 -12.28
N GLY A 117 -14.81 -0.71 -13.03
CA GLY A 117 -14.63 0.71 -13.16
C GLY A 117 -13.36 1.32 -12.55
N TYR A 118 -12.38 0.54 -12.13
CA TYR A 118 -11.04 1.09 -11.90
C TYR A 118 -10.44 1.60 -13.22
N MET A 119 -9.88 2.80 -13.16
CA MET A 119 -8.93 3.31 -14.14
C MET A 119 -7.53 2.88 -13.74
N THR A 120 -6.62 2.75 -14.70
CA THR A 120 -5.25 2.30 -14.45
C THR A 120 -4.22 3.22 -15.08
N ASP A 121 -3.06 3.31 -14.45
CA ASP A 121 -1.86 3.95 -14.98
C ASP A 121 -0.64 3.06 -14.71
N TYR A 122 0.35 3.12 -15.60
CA TYR A 122 1.50 2.23 -15.58
C TYR A 122 2.67 2.84 -16.33
N HIS A 123 3.87 2.76 -15.74
CA HIS A 123 5.12 3.20 -16.33
C HIS A 123 6.11 2.04 -16.36
N GLU A 124 6.49 1.61 -17.59
CA GLU A 124 7.54 0.62 -17.78
C GLU A 124 8.88 1.22 -17.36
N SER A 125 9.52 0.64 -16.36
CA SER A 125 10.82 1.07 -15.88
C SER A 125 11.95 0.29 -16.55
N PRO A 126 13.20 0.77 -16.45
CA PRO A 126 14.32 0.03 -17.01
C PRO A 126 14.81 -1.12 -16.10
N ASP A 127 14.05 -1.62 -15.16
CA ASP A 127 14.44 -2.77 -14.32
C ASP A 127 14.64 -4.01 -15.20
N PRO A 128 15.78 -4.73 -15.11
CA PRO A 128 16.05 -5.86 -16.00
C PRO A 128 15.04 -7.00 -15.89
N ARG A 129 14.40 -7.18 -14.75
CA ARG A 129 13.38 -8.22 -14.56
C ARG A 129 12.00 -7.84 -15.13
N GLY A 130 11.86 -6.60 -15.64
CA GLY A 130 10.59 -6.11 -16.15
C GLY A 130 9.50 -5.91 -15.09
N ILE A 131 9.84 -5.80 -13.80
CA ILE A 131 8.82 -5.62 -12.75
C ILE A 131 8.67 -4.17 -12.37
N ASP A 132 7.41 -3.73 -12.26
CA ASP A 132 7.07 -2.33 -12.08
C ASP A 132 5.98 -2.10 -11.02
N ILE A 133 5.61 -0.82 -10.88
CA ILE A 133 4.49 -0.40 -10.02
C ILE A 133 3.29 -0.08 -10.92
N GLY A 134 2.22 -0.84 -10.76
CA GLY A 134 0.92 -0.52 -11.35
C GLY A 134 0.06 0.29 -10.39
N LEU A 135 -0.64 1.30 -10.91
CA LEU A 135 -1.56 2.17 -10.18
C LEU A 135 -2.98 2.02 -10.72
N ALA A 136 -3.95 1.86 -9.80
CA ALA A 136 -5.37 1.84 -10.15
C ALA A 136 -6.16 2.73 -9.18
N TRP A 137 -7.26 3.33 -9.66
CA TRP A 137 -8.12 4.17 -8.82
C TRP A 137 -9.58 4.09 -9.25
N ASN A 138 -10.47 4.32 -8.31
CA ASN A 138 -11.90 4.43 -8.57
C ASN A 138 -12.24 5.89 -9.00
N PRO A 139 -12.59 6.15 -10.27
CA PRO A 139 -12.85 7.49 -10.76
C PRO A 139 -14.12 8.14 -10.17
N SER A 140 -15.00 7.35 -9.55
CA SER A 140 -16.18 7.88 -8.86
C SER A 140 -15.86 8.51 -7.49
N THR A 141 -14.69 8.20 -6.92
CA THR A 141 -14.29 8.69 -5.59
C THR A 141 -13.14 9.69 -5.63
N VAL A 142 -12.20 9.52 -6.57
CA VAL A 142 -11.07 10.42 -6.75
C VAL A 142 -10.90 10.79 -8.22
N ARG A 143 -10.48 12.03 -8.47
CA ARG A 143 -10.06 12.47 -9.81
C ARG A 143 -8.54 12.38 -9.91
N PHE A 144 -8.06 11.63 -10.87
CA PHE A 144 -6.65 11.56 -11.22
C PHE A 144 -6.23 12.81 -12.00
N ILE A 145 -5.09 13.40 -11.66
CA ILE A 145 -4.52 14.59 -12.29
C ILE A 145 -3.45 14.20 -13.30
N GLY A 146 -2.68 13.16 -12.98
CA GLY A 146 -1.56 12.67 -13.78
C GLY A 146 -0.52 12.01 -12.90
N SER A 147 0.45 11.37 -13.55
CA SER A 147 1.59 10.77 -12.87
C SER A 147 2.91 11.10 -13.56
N LYS A 148 4.00 10.98 -12.82
CA LYS A 148 5.35 11.20 -13.32
C LYS A 148 6.30 10.16 -12.73
N PRO A 149 7.03 9.40 -13.58
CA PRO A 149 8.09 8.51 -13.13
C PRO A 149 9.39 9.30 -12.88
N TYR A 150 10.14 8.86 -11.88
CA TYR A 150 11.47 9.38 -11.52
C TYR A 150 12.47 8.24 -11.50
N THR A 151 13.57 8.42 -12.24
CA THR A 151 14.67 7.46 -12.28
C THR A 151 15.48 7.53 -10.98
N VAL A 152 15.88 6.36 -10.47
CA VAL A 152 16.87 6.24 -9.40
C VAL A 152 18.24 6.00 -10.04
N PRO A 153 19.20 6.94 -9.89
CA PRO A 153 20.51 6.83 -10.55
C PRO A 153 21.42 5.86 -9.78
N LEU A 154 21.46 4.63 -10.23
CA LEU A 154 22.37 3.61 -9.70
C LEU A 154 23.55 3.41 -10.68
N ALA A 155 24.78 3.66 -10.24
CA ALA A 155 25.98 3.56 -11.06
C ALA A 155 26.02 2.25 -11.88
N GLY A 156 25.82 2.36 -13.20
CA GLY A 156 25.80 1.23 -14.14
C GLY A 156 24.68 0.20 -13.96
N LYS A 157 23.68 0.46 -13.11
CA LYS A 157 22.52 -0.44 -12.86
C LYS A 157 21.21 0.28 -13.13
N ARG A 158 20.25 -0.49 -13.61
CA ARG A 158 18.87 -0.04 -13.83
C ARG A 158 17.96 -0.59 -12.72
N THR A 159 16.91 0.13 -12.38
CA THR A 159 15.94 -0.27 -11.37
C THR A 159 14.59 0.41 -11.61
N ARG A 160 13.59 0.05 -10.83
CA ARG A 160 12.23 0.57 -10.87
C ARG A 160 12.20 2.09 -10.68
N PHE A 161 11.21 2.71 -11.29
CA PHE A 161 10.89 4.11 -11.04
C PHE A 161 10.30 4.35 -9.65
N ILE A 162 10.51 5.55 -9.11
CA ILE A 162 9.64 6.13 -8.10
C ILE A 162 8.57 6.93 -8.85
N ILE A 163 7.29 6.70 -8.56
CA ILE A 163 6.18 7.32 -9.28
C ILE A 163 5.48 8.32 -8.38
N VAL A 164 5.25 9.53 -8.88
CA VAL A 164 4.39 10.53 -8.23
C VAL A 164 3.07 10.55 -8.96
N ALA A 165 1.97 10.32 -8.27
CA ALA A 165 0.62 10.41 -8.79
C ALA A 165 -0.16 11.51 -8.06
N GLY A 166 -0.73 12.45 -8.81
CA GLY A 166 -1.57 13.53 -8.30
C GLY A 166 -3.05 13.16 -8.37
N PHE A 167 -3.78 13.46 -7.31
CA PHE A 167 -5.22 13.24 -7.21
C PHE A 167 -5.94 14.44 -6.60
N THR A 168 -7.26 14.49 -6.81
CA THR A 168 -8.15 15.34 -6.01
C THR A 168 -9.33 14.53 -5.47
N VAL A 169 -9.77 14.87 -4.25
CA VAL A 169 -11.01 14.38 -3.64
C VAL A 169 -11.77 15.57 -3.05
N SER A 170 -13.03 15.73 -3.42
CA SER A 170 -13.84 16.88 -2.98
C SER A 170 -13.13 18.24 -3.22
N GLY A 171 -12.44 18.38 -4.35
CA GLY A 171 -11.67 19.58 -4.70
C GLY A 171 -10.31 19.75 -4.00
N ARG A 172 -9.93 18.87 -3.09
CA ARG A 172 -8.66 18.91 -2.33
C ARG A 172 -7.59 18.11 -3.04
N PRO A 173 -6.46 18.73 -3.45
CA PRO A 173 -5.37 18.03 -4.11
C PRO A 173 -4.49 17.30 -3.11
N PHE A 174 -4.01 16.11 -3.49
CA PHE A 174 -2.99 15.36 -2.75
C PHE A 174 -2.11 14.55 -3.69
N ASN A 175 -0.94 14.16 -3.22
CA ASN A 175 0.02 13.38 -3.99
C ASN A 175 0.31 12.06 -3.30
N VAL A 176 0.43 11.01 -4.11
CA VAL A 176 0.89 9.69 -3.69
C VAL A 176 2.23 9.43 -4.36
N VAL A 177 3.26 9.13 -3.55
CA VAL A 177 4.61 8.80 -4.02
C VAL A 177 4.81 7.31 -3.81
N LEU A 178 4.88 6.57 -4.90
CA LEU A 178 4.95 5.12 -4.95
C LEU A 178 6.40 4.63 -5.09
N ASN A 179 6.79 3.68 -4.26
CA ASN A 179 8.17 3.23 -4.14
C ASN A 179 8.27 1.72 -4.19
N HIS A 180 9.24 1.18 -4.95
CA HIS A 180 9.72 -0.19 -4.80
C HIS A 180 11.24 -0.15 -4.94
N TRP A 181 11.92 -0.11 -3.79
CA TRP A 181 13.37 0.10 -3.74
C TRP A 181 14.16 -1.18 -4.01
N PRO A 182 15.48 -1.07 -4.30
CA PRO A 182 16.34 -2.23 -4.50
C PRO A 182 16.31 -3.19 -3.30
N SER A 183 16.13 -4.49 -3.61
CA SER A 183 16.04 -5.52 -2.59
C SER A 183 17.35 -5.71 -1.81
N ARG A 184 17.23 -6.34 -0.61
CA ARG A 184 18.36 -6.73 0.24
C ARG A 184 19.05 -8.02 -0.25
N ALA A 185 18.83 -8.44 -1.51
CA ALA A 185 19.41 -9.65 -2.08
C ALA A 185 20.93 -9.72 -1.88
N PHE A 186 21.43 -10.92 -1.57
CA PHE A 186 22.81 -11.28 -1.28
C PHE A 186 23.34 -10.77 0.07
N ASP A 187 23.36 -9.47 0.32
CA ASP A 187 23.83 -8.85 1.56
C ASP A 187 23.15 -7.50 1.76
N THR A 188 22.66 -7.26 2.97
CA THR A 188 22.00 -6.00 3.34
C THR A 188 22.96 -4.82 3.26
N ALA A 189 24.18 -4.96 3.75
CA ALA A 189 25.20 -3.90 3.73
C ALA A 189 25.64 -3.56 2.31
N TRP A 190 25.85 -4.56 1.45
CA TRP A 190 26.20 -4.36 0.05
C TRP A 190 25.08 -3.66 -0.76
N SER A 191 23.83 -3.92 -0.42
CA SER A 191 22.67 -3.34 -1.13
C SER A 191 22.19 -2.00 -0.54
N GLU A 192 22.60 -1.66 0.71
CA GLU A 192 22.19 -0.43 1.40
C GLU A 192 22.48 0.86 0.61
N PRO A 193 23.68 1.06 -0.02
CA PRO A 193 23.93 2.28 -0.80
C PRO A 193 22.91 2.53 -1.90
N LYS A 194 22.35 1.48 -2.51
CA LYS A 194 21.32 1.60 -3.56
C LYS A 194 19.99 2.10 -2.97
N ARG A 195 19.63 1.63 -1.78
CA ARG A 195 18.41 2.10 -1.07
C ARG A 195 18.59 3.51 -0.53
N ILE A 196 19.79 3.88 -0.11
CA ILE A 196 20.13 5.27 0.24
C ILE A 196 19.93 6.19 -0.97
N GLU A 197 20.33 5.77 -2.17
CA GLU A 197 20.14 6.57 -3.38
C GLU A 197 18.65 6.69 -3.74
N ALA A 198 17.88 5.62 -3.65
CA ALA A 198 16.43 5.66 -3.81
C ALA A 198 15.77 6.60 -2.77
N ALA A 199 16.26 6.58 -1.53
CA ALA A 199 15.80 7.46 -0.47
C ALA A 199 16.08 8.95 -0.77
N ARG A 200 17.26 9.28 -1.36
CA ARG A 200 17.58 10.64 -1.80
C ARG A 200 16.63 11.14 -2.87
N VAL A 201 16.33 10.29 -3.86
CA VAL A 201 15.36 10.63 -4.92
C VAL A 201 13.97 10.84 -4.33
N ALA A 202 13.48 9.92 -3.48
CA ALA A 202 12.19 10.06 -2.81
C ALA A 202 12.14 11.33 -1.92
N ARG A 203 13.22 11.64 -1.22
CA ARG A 203 13.34 12.87 -0.41
C ARG A 203 13.26 14.11 -1.27
N HIS A 204 14.03 14.16 -2.38
CA HIS A 204 13.99 15.27 -3.34
C HIS A 204 12.59 15.50 -3.91
N ILE A 205 11.88 14.43 -4.25
CA ILE A 205 10.48 14.50 -4.70
C ILE A 205 9.60 15.14 -3.64
N VAL A 206 9.66 14.67 -2.40
CA VAL A 206 8.88 15.21 -1.28
C VAL A 206 9.20 16.68 -1.05
N ASP A 207 10.44 17.09 -1.12
CA ASP A 207 10.85 18.49 -0.95
C ASP A 207 10.35 19.37 -2.10
N SER A 208 10.41 18.89 -3.34
CA SER A 208 9.87 19.57 -4.51
C SER A 208 8.35 19.80 -4.39
N LEU A 209 7.59 18.79 -3.96
CA LEU A 209 6.15 18.91 -3.71
C LEU A 209 5.84 19.92 -2.60
N ARG A 210 6.64 19.96 -1.54
CA ARG A 210 6.51 20.93 -0.44
C ARG A 210 6.88 22.36 -0.86
N THR A 211 7.80 22.52 -1.82
CA THR A 211 8.15 23.83 -2.37
C THR A 211 6.96 24.43 -3.13
N SER A 212 6.22 23.60 -3.85
CA SER A 212 5.00 24.02 -4.57
C SER A 212 3.85 24.38 -3.63
N SER A 213 3.78 23.75 -2.44
CA SER A 213 2.81 24.09 -1.39
C SER A 213 3.34 23.62 -0.02
N GLN A 214 3.51 24.56 0.93
CA GLN A 214 3.93 24.22 2.30
C GLN A 214 2.93 23.31 3.04
N LYS A 215 1.68 23.27 2.57
CA LYS A 215 0.60 22.41 3.06
C LYS A 215 0.34 21.21 2.15
N ALA A 216 1.32 20.84 1.32
CA ALA A 216 1.16 19.69 0.43
C ALA A 216 0.81 18.42 1.20
N GLU A 217 -0.30 17.81 0.85
CA GLU A 217 -0.76 16.52 1.35
C GLU A 217 -0.04 15.43 0.56
N ILE A 218 0.94 14.79 1.19
CA ILE A 218 1.82 13.82 0.56
C ILE A 218 1.73 12.50 1.32
N ILE A 219 1.39 11.44 0.60
CA ILE A 219 1.39 10.06 1.07
C ILE A 219 2.52 9.34 0.34
N VAL A 220 3.55 8.94 1.06
CA VAL A 220 4.66 8.14 0.51
C VAL A 220 4.44 6.71 0.92
N MET A 221 4.25 5.81 -0.03
CA MET A 221 4.01 4.39 0.26
C MET A 221 4.80 3.48 -0.67
N GLY A 222 5.14 2.30 -0.18
CA GLY A 222 5.93 1.39 -0.98
C GLY A 222 6.52 0.22 -0.21
N ASP A 223 7.16 -0.66 -0.97
CA ASP A 223 8.15 -1.61 -0.50
C ASP A 223 9.52 -0.94 -0.56
N PHE A 224 10.01 -0.54 0.60
CA PHE A 224 11.29 0.14 0.74
C PHE A 224 12.45 -0.85 0.90
N ASN A 225 12.16 -2.13 1.05
CA ASN A 225 13.17 -3.16 1.34
C ASN A 225 14.07 -2.83 2.54
N ASP A 226 13.64 -1.90 3.39
CA ASP A 226 14.33 -1.45 4.61
C ASP A 226 13.33 -1.24 5.75
N GLU A 227 13.78 -1.51 6.97
CA GLU A 227 13.00 -1.28 8.18
C GLU A 227 12.83 0.23 8.48
N PRO A 228 11.79 0.65 9.20
CA PRO A 228 11.60 2.05 9.58
C PRO A 228 12.78 2.70 10.31
N THR A 229 13.63 1.89 10.94
CA THR A 229 14.83 2.32 11.68
C THR A 229 16.09 2.39 10.83
N SER A 230 16.07 1.88 9.60
CA SER A 230 17.19 1.91 8.66
C SER A 230 17.60 3.34 8.31
N GLY A 231 18.89 3.57 8.04
CA GLY A 231 19.43 4.89 7.71
C GLY A 231 18.76 5.53 6.49
N SER A 232 18.44 4.75 5.47
CA SER A 232 17.71 5.19 4.27
C SER A 232 16.33 5.79 4.61
N ILE A 233 15.59 5.17 5.51
CA ILE A 233 14.24 5.58 5.91
C ILE A 233 14.29 6.68 6.97
N LYS A 234 14.98 6.41 8.10
CA LYS A 234 15.00 7.31 9.26
C LYS A 234 15.72 8.61 8.96
N THR A 235 16.91 8.51 8.36
CA THR A 235 17.81 9.66 8.22
C THR A 235 17.65 10.33 6.86
N VAL A 236 17.73 9.57 5.76
CA VAL A 236 17.77 10.15 4.42
C VAL A 236 16.38 10.58 3.97
N LEU A 237 15.37 9.71 4.06
CA LEU A 237 13.99 10.06 3.74
C LEU A 237 13.37 11.00 4.79
N GLY A 238 13.85 10.93 6.04
CA GLY A 238 13.37 11.76 7.15
C GLY A 238 12.08 11.22 7.76
N SER A 239 12.04 9.92 8.07
CA SER A 239 10.92 9.25 8.73
C SER A 239 10.98 9.43 10.24
N SER A 240 9.86 9.70 10.89
CA SER A 240 9.71 9.73 12.34
C SER A 240 8.42 9.09 12.81
N PHE A 241 8.47 8.44 13.97
CA PHE A 241 7.31 7.97 14.71
C PHE A 241 6.69 9.04 15.61
N ASP A 242 7.42 10.12 15.88
CA ASP A 242 6.94 11.22 16.72
C ASP A 242 6.09 12.20 15.91
N ARG A 243 4.77 12.13 16.12
CA ARG A 243 3.79 13.02 15.45
C ARG A 243 4.04 14.50 15.78
N ASN A 244 4.44 14.82 17.00
CA ASN A 244 4.68 16.21 17.42
C ASN A 244 5.90 16.76 16.70
N LEU A 245 6.98 15.98 16.64
CA LEU A 245 8.18 16.34 15.89
C LEU A 245 7.87 16.57 14.39
N VAL A 246 7.08 15.69 13.78
CA VAL A 246 6.67 15.86 12.37
C VAL A 246 5.84 17.14 12.19
N CYS A 247 4.96 17.47 13.12
CA CYS A 247 4.16 18.69 13.05
C CYS A 247 4.97 19.97 13.31
N SER A 248 5.98 19.93 14.16
CA SER A 248 6.85 21.08 14.44
C SER A 248 7.93 21.29 13.36
N GLU A 249 8.48 20.21 12.82
CA GLU A 249 9.51 20.24 11.77
C GLU A 249 8.95 19.74 10.41
N ARG A 250 7.87 20.34 9.95
CA ARG A 250 7.09 19.93 8.76
C ARG A 250 7.92 19.77 7.49
N LYS A 251 8.99 20.50 7.33
CA LYS A 251 9.88 20.43 6.17
C LYS A 251 10.84 19.25 6.23
N ARG A 252 11.15 18.75 7.42
CA ARG A 252 12.16 17.71 7.62
C ARG A 252 11.59 16.32 7.69
N TYR A 253 10.49 16.13 8.41
CA TYR A 253 10.00 14.79 8.72
C TYR A 253 8.72 14.41 8.01
N LEU A 254 8.55 13.09 7.83
CA LEU A 254 7.34 12.39 7.46
C LEU A 254 6.93 11.46 8.62
N TYR A 255 5.65 11.41 8.92
CA TYR A 255 5.12 10.51 9.95
C TYR A 255 5.01 9.09 9.43
N ASN A 256 5.62 8.13 10.11
CA ASN A 256 5.54 6.73 9.75
C ASN A 256 4.35 6.05 10.45
N CYS A 257 3.42 5.54 9.66
CA CYS A 257 2.19 4.94 10.16
C CYS A 257 2.39 3.65 10.97
N TRP A 258 3.54 2.99 10.87
CA TRP A 258 3.86 1.84 11.71
C TRP A 258 3.92 2.16 13.22
N ASN A 259 4.01 3.43 13.59
CA ASN A 259 3.90 3.86 14.98
C ASN A 259 2.58 3.41 15.64
N ASP A 260 1.50 3.33 14.87
CA ASP A 260 0.18 2.99 15.38
C ASP A 260 -0.04 1.47 15.53
N VAL A 261 0.93 0.64 15.10
CA VAL A 261 0.86 -0.83 15.11
C VAL A 261 1.88 -1.42 16.06
N ARG A 262 1.42 -2.05 17.13
CA ARG A 262 2.29 -2.58 18.19
C ARG A 262 3.10 -3.81 17.77
N SER A 263 2.54 -4.68 16.92
CA SER A 263 3.17 -5.94 16.53
C SER A 263 2.84 -6.31 15.08
N GLY A 264 3.65 -7.20 14.48
CA GLY A 264 3.51 -7.65 13.10
C GLY A 264 4.32 -6.81 12.13
N GLY A 265 4.17 -7.13 10.85
CA GLY A 265 4.82 -6.51 9.72
C GLY A 265 4.00 -6.74 8.45
N SER A 266 4.60 -6.49 7.31
CA SER A 266 4.04 -6.79 6.00
C SER A 266 4.74 -7.98 5.32
N TYR A 267 5.96 -8.27 5.71
CA TYR A 267 6.80 -9.32 5.16
C TYR A 267 7.27 -10.27 6.26
N ALA A 268 7.39 -11.57 5.97
CA ALA A 268 7.83 -12.56 6.95
C ALA A 268 9.10 -13.26 6.48
N TYR A 269 10.22 -12.95 7.10
CA TYR A 269 11.49 -13.62 6.83
C TYR A 269 11.93 -14.49 8.00
N LYS A 270 12.17 -15.79 7.75
CA LYS A 270 12.56 -16.77 8.80
C LYS A 270 11.65 -16.72 10.04
N ARG A 271 10.33 -16.52 9.84
CA ARG A 271 9.30 -16.38 10.89
C ARG A 271 9.40 -15.11 11.73
N HIS A 272 10.20 -14.12 11.32
CA HIS A 272 10.21 -12.79 11.88
C HIS A 272 9.46 -11.85 10.95
N TRP A 273 8.54 -11.07 11.53
CA TRP A 273 7.81 -10.06 10.80
C TRP A 273 8.65 -8.80 10.61
N GLU A 274 8.76 -8.35 9.39
CA GLU A 274 9.48 -7.16 8.99
C GLU A 274 8.52 -6.11 8.42
N ARG A 275 8.87 -4.83 8.59
CA ARG A 275 8.07 -3.67 8.21
C ARG A 275 8.67 -2.96 7.00
N ILE A 276 9.02 -3.74 5.98
CA ILE A 276 9.70 -3.22 4.79
C ILE A 276 8.75 -2.52 3.82
N ASP A 277 7.46 -2.87 3.81
CA ASP A 277 6.43 -2.03 3.23
C ASP A 277 6.00 -0.97 4.25
N GLN A 278 5.91 0.29 3.83
CA GLN A 278 5.61 1.40 4.74
C GLN A 278 4.68 2.43 4.09
N ILE A 279 3.98 3.17 4.93
CA ILE A 279 3.25 4.38 4.55
C ILE A 279 3.72 5.52 5.46
N LEU A 280 4.19 6.60 4.82
CA LEU A 280 4.65 7.80 5.49
C LEU A 280 3.83 9.01 5.02
N LEU A 281 3.56 9.95 5.93
CA LEU A 281 2.64 11.06 5.69
C LEU A 281 3.32 12.40 5.95
N SER A 282 3.00 13.39 5.11
CA SER A 282 3.34 14.78 5.43
C SER A 282 2.53 15.28 6.63
N ALA A 283 3.05 16.29 7.32
CA ALA A 283 2.39 16.90 8.48
C ALA A 283 0.97 17.43 8.16
N ALA A 284 0.69 17.78 6.91
CA ALA A 284 -0.63 18.24 6.48
C ALA A 284 -1.74 17.20 6.71
N LEU A 285 -1.41 15.89 6.62
CA LEU A 285 -2.36 14.81 6.88
C LEU A 285 -2.57 14.53 8.39
N LEU A 286 -1.93 15.30 9.26
CA LEU A 286 -2.00 15.12 10.71
C LEU A 286 -2.82 16.20 11.43
N ASP A 287 -3.19 17.30 10.77
CA ASP A 287 -3.79 18.50 11.41
C ASP A 287 -5.31 18.67 11.20
N ARG A 288 -5.97 17.74 10.51
CA ARG A 288 -7.43 17.72 10.25
C ARG A 288 -7.97 18.93 9.47
N SER A 289 -7.10 19.72 8.83
CA SER A 289 -7.54 20.91 8.10
C SER A 289 -8.12 20.61 6.72
N SER A 290 -7.71 19.49 6.12
CA SER A 290 -8.14 19.09 4.78
C SER A 290 -8.30 17.57 4.71
N LEU A 291 -7.30 16.83 4.21
CA LEU A 291 -7.24 15.38 4.38
C LEU A 291 -6.50 15.05 5.68
N TYR A 292 -6.95 14.01 6.37
CA TYR A 292 -6.30 13.62 7.62
C TYR A 292 -6.48 12.16 7.94
N ILE A 293 -5.65 11.65 8.85
CA ILE A 293 -5.77 10.31 9.40
C ILE A 293 -6.27 10.35 10.84
N ASP A 294 -7.18 9.44 11.17
CA ASP A 294 -7.58 9.15 12.54
C ASP A 294 -6.67 8.07 13.14
N LYS A 295 -6.72 7.92 14.48
CA LYS A 295 -6.04 6.81 15.15
C LYS A 295 -6.56 5.47 14.63
N GLY A 296 -5.64 4.54 14.30
CA GLY A 296 -5.99 3.25 13.74
C GLY A 296 -6.36 3.26 12.26
N ALA A 297 -6.08 4.37 11.56
CA ALA A 297 -6.32 4.50 10.12
C ALA A 297 -5.43 3.59 9.26
N PHE A 298 -4.28 3.18 9.78
CA PHE A 298 -3.30 2.32 9.11
C PHE A 298 -3.36 0.89 9.63
N ARG A 299 -3.24 -0.06 8.71
CA ARG A 299 -3.19 -1.48 9.04
C ARG A 299 -2.43 -2.28 7.99
N SER A 300 -1.61 -3.24 8.42
CA SER A 300 -1.22 -4.39 7.62
C SER A 300 -2.39 -5.38 7.64
N PHE A 301 -2.98 -5.64 6.47
CA PHE A 301 -4.22 -6.43 6.37
C PHE A 301 -3.92 -7.90 6.11
N SER A 302 -4.54 -8.76 6.89
CA SER A 302 -4.49 -10.20 6.67
C SER A 302 -5.79 -10.88 7.09
N PHE A 303 -6.03 -12.05 6.54
CA PHE A 303 -7.03 -13.00 7.01
C PHE A 303 -6.41 -14.42 7.01
N PRO A 304 -7.00 -15.41 7.70
CA PRO A 304 -6.34 -16.69 7.98
C PRO A 304 -5.75 -17.39 6.76
N HIS A 305 -6.40 -17.31 5.59
CA HIS A 305 -5.92 -17.99 4.37
C HIS A 305 -4.69 -17.32 3.72
N MET A 306 -4.33 -16.10 4.10
CA MET A 306 -3.08 -15.45 3.64
C MET A 306 -1.86 -15.93 4.42
N LEU A 307 -2.06 -16.59 5.55
CA LEU A 307 -0.98 -17.08 6.39
C LEU A 307 -0.68 -18.54 6.07
N ASP A 308 0.54 -18.95 6.34
CA ASP A 308 0.94 -20.37 6.31
C ASP A 308 0.21 -21.15 7.41
N ARG A 309 0.33 -22.48 7.39
CA ARG A 309 -0.31 -23.34 8.38
C ARG A 309 0.13 -23.06 9.83
N SER A 310 1.28 -22.45 10.03
CA SER A 310 1.79 -22.08 11.36
C SER A 310 1.24 -20.75 11.85
N GLY A 311 0.66 -19.94 10.98
CA GLY A 311 0.24 -18.56 11.26
C GLY A 311 1.41 -17.58 11.47
N LYS A 312 2.65 -18.02 11.28
CA LYS A 312 3.88 -17.23 11.51
C LYS A 312 4.59 -16.83 10.22
N GLY A 313 4.10 -17.26 9.08
CA GLY A 313 4.59 -16.94 7.76
C GLY A 313 3.43 -16.65 6.80
N LEU A 314 3.77 -16.35 5.57
CA LEU A 314 2.82 -16.03 4.52
C LEU A 314 2.58 -17.22 3.59
N TYR A 315 1.37 -17.39 3.11
CA TYR A 315 1.04 -18.33 2.06
C TYR A 315 1.33 -17.68 0.71
N GLN A 316 2.60 -17.73 0.31
CA GLN A 316 3.18 -17.08 -0.86
C GLN A 316 2.94 -17.91 -2.14
N THR A 317 3.15 -17.28 -3.30
CA THR A 317 3.01 -17.94 -4.61
C THR A 317 4.07 -18.99 -4.83
N TYR A 318 5.33 -18.66 -4.50
CA TYR A 318 6.47 -19.58 -4.53
C TYR A 318 7.22 -19.57 -3.19
N GLU A 319 7.70 -20.74 -2.77
CA GLU A 319 8.60 -20.89 -1.63
C GLU A 319 9.82 -21.70 -2.04
N LYS A 320 11.02 -21.10 -2.01
CA LYS A 320 12.27 -21.73 -2.44
C LYS A 320 12.17 -22.36 -3.84
N GLY A 321 11.58 -21.61 -4.79
CA GLY A 321 11.37 -22.04 -6.16
C GLY A 321 10.27 -23.09 -6.38
N LYS A 322 9.56 -23.50 -5.33
CA LYS A 322 8.43 -24.44 -5.44
C LYS A 322 7.09 -23.69 -5.44
N TYR A 323 6.27 -23.92 -6.44
CA TYR A 323 4.93 -23.34 -6.53
C TYR A 323 4.03 -23.79 -5.37
N LYS A 324 3.43 -22.84 -4.69
CA LYS A 324 2.49 -23.05 -3.59
C LYS A 324 1.06 -22.60 -3.94
N GLY A 325 0.91 -21.64 -4.84
CA GLY A 325 -0.38 -21.10 -5.25
C GLY A 325 -1.07 -20.25 -4.16
N GLY A 326 -0.26 -19.60 -3.33
CA GLY A 326 -0.72 -18.69 -2.29
C GLY A 326 -1.03 -17.29 -2.82
N TYR A 327 -0.97 -16.32 -1.94
CA TYR A 327 -1.37 -14.93 -2.19
C TYR A 327 -0.19 -14.04 -2.57
N SER A 328 0.77 -13.89 -1.66
CA SER A 328 2.00 -13.12 -1.80
C SER A 328 2.90 -13.41 -0.59
N ASP A 329 4.18 -13.12 -0.71
CA ASP A 329 5.16 -13.05 0.40
C ASP A 329 5.10 -11.71 1.15
N HIS A 330 4.18 -10.81 0.75
CA HIS A 330 3.85 -9.57 1.44
C HIS A 330 2.36 -9.48 1.79
N LEU A 331 2.04 -8.78 2.88
CA LEU A 331 0.67 -8.37 3.21
C LEU A 331 0.37 -6.98 2.66
N PRO A 332 -0.86 -6.73 2.20
CA PRO A 332 -1.26 -5.39 1.80
C PRO A 332 -1.29 -4.44 3.00
N LEU A 333 -0.83 -3.21 2.77
CA LEU A 333 -1.02 -2.09 3.68
C LEU A 333 -2.26 -1.31 3.28
N LEU A 334 -3.10 -1.01 4.26
CA LEU A 334 -4.31 -0.20 4.08
C LEU A 334 -4.20 1.08 4.89
N LEU A 335 -4.56 2.20 4.27
CA LEU A 335 -4.65 3.51 4.90
C LEU A 335 -6.02 4.13 4.63
N LYS A 336 -6.77 4.42 5.69
CA LYS A 336 -8.02 5.18 5.63
C LYS A 336 -7.71 6.66 5.84
N VAL A 337 -8.03 7.48 4.84
CA VAL A 337 -7.87 8.94 4.89
C VAL A 337 -9.24 9.59 4.94
N SER A 338 -9.48 10.39 5.96
CA SER A 338 -10.72 11.13 6.15
C SER A 338 -10.64 12.49 5.45
N VAL A 339 -11.78 12.98 4.94
CA VAL A 339 -11.92 14.30 4.33
C VAL A 339 -12.59 15.24 5.34
N ALA A 340 -11.94 16.36 5.66
CA ALA A 340 -12.53 17.38 6.52
C ALA A 340 -13.80 17.98 5.86
N LYS A 341 -14.73 18.48 6.68
CA LYS A 341 -15.96 19.13 6.22
C LYS A 341 -15.65 20.46 5.53
#